data_964b6e7068e7f4371124291df81b53b0
#
_entry.id   964b6e7068e7f4371124291df81b53b0
#
_cell.length_a   1.000
_cell.length_b   1.000
_cell.length_c   1.000
_cell.angle_alpha   90.00
_cell.angle_beta   90.00
_cell.angle_gamma   90.00
#
_symmetry.space_group_name_H-M   'P 1'
#
loop_
_entity.id
_entity.type
_entity.pdbx_description
1 polymer ?
#
loop_
_entity_poly.entity_id
_entity_poly.type
_entity_poly.pdbx_seq_one_letter_code
_entity_poly.pdbx_strand_id
1 'polypeptide(L)'
;MMDQQIYYDSDTESHKRLLWWLYLMHGLSMIVSLGTLSFAPLIINYLKRTDTKGSFLHSHHSWQICSFWWYIVWMLIGIILFITVLGIPAAMLIWFVAWVWKAYRLIRGFLDLNINKAMPV
;
A
#
# COMPACT_ATOMS: atom_id res chain seq x y z
N MET A 1 -23.54 -1.65 8.29
CA MET A 1 -23.95 -0.24 8.22
C MET A 1 -23.98 0.41 9.58
N MET A 2 -24.80 -0.08 10.49
CA MET A 2 -24.81 0.44 11.85
C MET A 2 -23.45 0.27 12.53
N ASP A 3 -22.79 -0.86 12.26
CA ASP A 3 -21.48 -1.13 12.83
C ASP A 3 -20.47 -0.09 12.43
N GLN A 4 -20.51 0.35 11.19
CA GLN A 4 -19.60 1.40 10.71
C GLN A 4 -19.85 2.71 11.44
N GLN A 5 -21.13 3.04 11.70
CA GLN A 5 -21.46 4.25 12.44
C GLN A 5 -20.99 4.17 13.88
N ILE A 6 -21.12 2.99 14.51
CA ILE A 6 -20.68 2.78 15.88
C ILE A 6 -19.16 2.95 15.97
N TYR A 7 -18.44 2.42 15.00
CA TYR A 7 -16.97 2.47 15.00
C TYR A 7 -16.42 3.78 14.47
N TYR A 8 -17.28 4.65 13.92
CA TYR A 8 -16.84 5.92 13.36
C TYR A 8 -16.88 7.01 14.41
N ASP A 9 -16.15 6.78 15.49
CA ASP A 9 -15.97 7.74 16.57
C ASP A 9 -14.67 8.53 16.36
N SER A 10 -14.22 9.25 17.39
CA SER A 10 -12.99 10.04 17.29
C SER A 10 -11.77 9.17 17.04
N ASP A 11 -11.71 7.98 17.61
CA ASP A 11 -10.57 7.07 17.40
C ASP A 11 -10.55 6.56 15.96
N THR A 12 -11.72 6.18 15.43
CA THR A 12 -11.81 5.74 14.04
C THR A 12 -11.42 6.87 13.09
N GLU A 13 -11.86 8.08 13.37
CA GLU A 13 -11.49 9.25 12.57
C GLU A 13 -9.99 9.49 12.59
N SER A 14 -9.34 9.35 13.74
CA SER A 14 -7.89 9.48 13.85
C SER A 14 -7.17 8.42 13.07
N HIS A 15 -7.63 7.16 13.14
CA HIS A 15 -7.03 6.07 12.39
C HIS A 15 -7.22 6.23 10.89
N LYS A 16 -8.40 6.73 10.46
CA LYS A 16 -8.64 7.02 9.05
C LYS A 16 -7.70 8.10 8.55
N ARG A 17 -7.48 9.15 9.34
CA ARG A 17 -6.58 10.24 8.98
C ARG A 17 -5.15 9.72 8.86
N LEU A 18 -4.73 8.84 9.76
CA LEU A 18 -3.42 8.21 9.69
C LEU A 18 -3.27 7.42 8.41
N LEU A 19 -4.26 6.60 8.04
CA LEU A 19 -4.21 5.82 6.81
C LEU A 19 -4.17 6.72 5.58
N TRP A 20 -4.89 7.83 5.61
CA TRP A 20 -4.85 8.80 4.52
C TRP A 20 -3.42 9.30 4.30
N TRP A 21 -2.73 9.66 5.39
CA TRP A 21 -1.33 10.06 5.30
C TRP A 21 -0.43 8.93 4.86
N LEU A 22 -0.70 7.70 5.30
CA LEU A 22 0.08 6.55 4.88
C LEU A 22 -0.03 6.29 3.38
N TYR A 23 -1.22 6.43 2.82
CA TYR A 23 -1.38 6.32 1.37
C TYR A 23 -0.57 7.40 0.64
N LEU A 24 -0.59 8.63 1.15
CA LEU A 24 0.21 9.70 0.56
C LEU A 24 1.70 9.41 0.68
N MET A 25 2.15 8.92 1.82
CA MET A 25 3.56 8.60 2.03
C MET A 25 4.03 7.47 1.11
N HIS A 26 3.22 6.42 0.96
CA HIS A 26 3.55 5.36 0.01
C HIS A 26 3.59 5.89 -1.43
N GLY A 27 2.59 6.68 -1.80
CA GLY A 27 2.54 7.25 -3.14
C GLY A 27 3.71 8.19 -3.42
N LEU A 28 4.02 9.04 -2.46
CA LEU A 28 5.14 9.97 -2.59
C LEU A 28 6.46 9.21 -2.71
N SER A 29 6.63 8.15 -1.92
CA SER A 29 7.85 7.35 -1.98
C SER A 29 8.04 6.69 -3.34
N MET A 30 6.95 6.33 -4.03
CA MET A 30 7.04 5.76 -5.36
C MET A 30 7.57 6.76 -6.38
N ILE A 31 7.23 8.05 -6.21
CA ILE A 31 7.69 9.10 -7.12
C ILE A 31 9.14 9.48 -6.81
N VAL A 32 9.47 9.61 -5.53
CA VAL A 32 10.78 10.13 -5.11
C VAL A 32 11.86 9.05 -5.15
N SER A 33 11.53 7.82 -4.74
CA SER A 33 12.53 6.78 -4.53
C SER A 33 12.14 5.44 -5.14
N LEU A 34 11.17 5.41 -6.05
CA LEU A 34 10.67 4.18 -6.69
C LEU A 34 10.17 3.16 -5.65
N GLY A 35 9.71 3.65 -4.51
CA GLY A 35 9.10 2.80 -3.49
C GLY A 35 10.04 2.38 -2.36
N THR A 36 11.32 2.73 -2.40
CA THR A 36 12.24 2.31 -1.33
C THR A 36 11.92 2.96 0.02
N LEU A 37 11.46 4.21 0.01
CA LEU A 37 11.10 4.90 1.25
C LEU A 37 9.77 4.42 1.85
N SER A 38 9.07 3.51 1.16
CA SER A 38 7.84 2.92 1.71
C SER A 38 8.08 2.11 2.99
N PHE A 39 9.33 1.83 3.34
CA PHE A 39 9.61 1.15 4.61
C PHE A 39 9.08 1.94 5.81
N ALA A 40 9.19 3.26 5.80
CA ALA A 40 8.72 4.06 6.93
C ALA A 40 7.20 3.93 7.14
N PRO A 41 6.36 4.19 6.12
CA PRO A 41 4.93 3.98 6.31
C PRO A 41 4.56 2.51 6.50
N LEU A 42 5.34 1.57 5.98
CA LEU A 42 5.11 0.15 6.21
C LEU A 42 5.22 -0.20 7.70
N ILE A 43 6.25 0.32 8.37
CA ILE A 43 6.41 0.09 9.80
C ILE A 43 5.19 0.62 10.55
N ILE A 44 4.71 1.79 10.20
CA ILE A 44 3.53 2.37 10.82
C ILE A 44 2.31 1.48 10.55
N ASN A 45 2.17 0.95 9.33
CA ASN A 45 1.09 0.01 9.02
C ASN A 45 1.08 -1.18 9.99
N TYR A 46 2.24 -1.78 10.24
CA TYR A 46 2.33 -2.92 11.14
C TYR A 46 2.01 -2.53 12.59
N LEU A 47 2.49 -1.38 13.03
CA LEU A 47 2.27 -0.94 14.40
C LEU A 47 0.82 -0.62 14.68
N LYS A 48 0.09 -0.09 13.70
CA LYS A 48 -1.28 0.38 13.89
C LYS A 48 -2.35 -0.59 13.39
N ARG A 49 -1.93 -1.68 12.73
CA ARG A 49 -2.89 -2.61 12.12
C ARG A 49 -3.86 -3.21 13.13
N THR A 50 -3.34 -3.61 14.29
CA THR A 50 -4.17 -4.23 15.33
C THR A 50 -5.14 -3.24 15.95
N ASP A 51 -4.81 -1.97 15.98
CA ASP A 51 -5.68 -0.95 16.57
C ASP A 51 -6.94 -0.72 15.74
N THR A 52 -6.94 -1.16 14.49
CA THR A 52 -8.09 -0.97 13.59
C THR A 52 -8.88 -2.25 13.37
N LYS A 53 -8.62 -3.30 14.14
CA LYS A 53 -9.39 -4.54 14.02
C LYS A 53 -10.87 -4.27 14.26
N GLY A 54 -11.70 -4.91 13.45
CA GLY A 54 -13.14 -4.77 13.54
C GLY A 54 -13.71 -3.59 12.77
N SER A 55 -12.86 -2.77 12.14
CA SER A 55 -13.30 -1.67 11.29
C SER A 55 -12.82 -1.87 9.86
N PHE A 56 -13.39 -1.09 8.94
CA PHE A 56 -12.96 -1.15 7.54
C PHE A 56 -11.50 -0.72 7.37
N LEU A 57 -10.96 0.01 8.33
CA LEU A 57 -9.57 0.50 8.26
C LEU A 57 -8.55 -0.63 8.32
N HIS A 58 -8.88 -1.73 9.01
CA HIS A 58 -7.96 -2.88 9.07
C HIS A 58 -7.64 -3.43 7.70
N SER A 59 -8.64 -3.49 6.81
CA SER A 59 -8.43 -3.97 5.45
C SER A 59 -7.50 -3.04 4.67
N HIS A 60 -7.54 -1.75 4.93
CA HIS A 60 -6.65 -0.79 4.27
C HIS A 60 -5.20 -0.98 4.70
N HIS A 61 -4.94 -1.24 5.99
CA HIS A 61 -3.59 -1.58 6.42
C HIS A 61 -3.09 -2.83 5.74
N SER A 62 -3.91 -3.88 5.68
CA SER A 62 -3.55 -5.13 5.01
C SER A 62 -3.30 -4.91 3.52
N TRP A 63 -4.11 -4.09 2.87
CA TRP A 63 -3.95 -3.75 1.46
C TRP A 63 -2.60 -3.09 1.20
N GLN A 64 -2.22 -2.11 2.03
CA GLN A 64 -0.94 -1.43 1.87
C GLN A 64 0.23 -2.36 2.13
N ILE A 65 0.15 -3.19 3.16
CA ILE A 65 1.20 -4.15 3.51
C ILE A 65 1.40 -5.15 2.37
N CYS A 66 0.30 -5.74 1.87
CA CYS A 66 0.38 -6.68 0.77
C CYS A 66 0.95 -6.04 -0.49
N SER A 67 0.55 -4.81 -0.78
CA SER A 67 1.07 -4.09 -1.95
C SER A 67 2.58 -3.90 -1.85
N PHE A 68 3.09 -3.57 -0.67
CA PHE A 68 4.52 -3.40 -0.47
C PHE A 68 5.27 -4.71 -0.72
N TRP A 69 4.83 -5.80 -0.08
CA TRP A 69 5.56 -7.06 -0.17
C TRP A 69 5.53 -7.66 -1.57
N TRP A 70 4.39 -7.60 -2.27
CA TRP A 70 4.34 -8.05 -3.65
C TRP A 70 5.23 -7.21 -4.56
N TYR A 71 5.29 -5.90 -4.31
CA TYR A 71 6.16 -5.03 -5.08
C TYR A 71 7.63 -5.42 -4.88
N ILE A 72 8.02 -5.73 -3.64
CA ILE A 72 9.39 -6.19 -3.35
C ILE A 72 9.70 -7.49 -4.09
N VAL A 73 8.76 -8.44 -4.12
CA VAL A 73 8.95 -9.69 -4.85
C VAL A 73 9.25 -9.42 -6.32
N TRP A 74 8.46 -8.55 -6.95
CA TRP A 74 8.65 -8.22 -8.35
C TRP A 74 9.96 -7.48 -8.59
N MET A 75 10.37 -6.62 -7.67
CA MET A 75 11.66 -5.93 -7.77
C MET A 75 12.82 -6.92 -7.72
N LEU A 76 12.74 -7.93 -6.83
CA LEU A 76 13.78 -8.95 -6.73
C LEU A 76 13.85 -9.81 -8.00
N ILE A 77 12.70 -10.18 -8.54
CA ILE A 77 12.67 -10.92 -9.81
C ILE A 77 13.34 -10.10 -10.91
N GLY A 78 13.06 -8.80 -10.95
CA GLY A 78 13.69 -7.92 -11.92
C GLY A 78 15.21 -7.84 -11.76
N ILE A 79 15.70 -7.80 -10.51
CA ILE A 79 17.14 -7.77 -10.25
C ILE A 79 17.79 -9.05 -10.76
N ILE A 80 17.19 -10.20 -10.49
CA ILE A 80 17.73 -11.48 -10.97
C ILE A 80 17.81 -11.50 -12.49
N LEU A 81 16.77 -11.03 -13.17
CA LEU A 81 16.77 -10.97 -14.64
C LEU A 81 17.77 -9.95 -15.15
N PHE A 82 17.97 -8.85 -14.45
CA PHE A 82 18.91 -7.81 -14.86
C PHE A 82 20.35 -8.32 -14.85
N ILE A 83 20.71 -9.20 -13.90
CA ILE A 83 22.04 -9.78 -13.80
C ILE A 83 22.37 -10.58 -15.06
N THR A 84 21.37 -11.21 -15.69
CA THR A 84 21.58 -11.87 -16.99
C THR A 84 21.45 -10.84 -18.09
N VAL A 85 22.45 -10.76 -18.95
CA VAL A 85 22.49 -9.73 -20.00
C VAL A 85 21.25 -9.79 -20.89
N LEU A 86 20.79 -11.02 -21.21
CA LEU A 86 19.61 -11.20 -22.05
C LEU A 86 18.32 -10.84 -21.33
N GLY A 87 18.35 -10.76 -20.00
CA GLY A 87 17.18 -10.43 -19.21
C GLY A 87 16.97 -8.94 -18.97
N ILE A 88 17.87 -8.07 -19.42
CA ILE A 88 17.76 -6.64 -19.15
C ILE A 88 16.46 -6.04 -19.67
N PRO A 89 16.04 -6.26 -20.93
CA PRO A 89 14.76 -5.72 -21.40
C PRO A 89 13.58 -6.27 -20.61
N ALA A 90 13.60 -7.56 -20.24
CA ALA A 90 12.54 -8.17 -19.45
C ALA A 90 12.50 -7.56 -18.05
N ALA A 91 13.65 -7.31 -17.43
CA ALA A 91 13.72 -6.68 -16.12
C ALA A 91 13.13 -5.27 -16.15
N MET A 92 13.47 -4.50 -17.16
CA MET A 92 12.91 -3.14 -17.31
C MET A 92 11.41 -3.18 -17.44
N LEU A 93 10.89 -4.12 -18.22
CA LEU A 93 9.45 -4.27 -18.40
C LEU A 93 8.77 -4.67 -17.07
N ILE A 94 9.35 -5.63 -16.35
CA ILE A 94 8.78 -6.08 -15.07
C ILE A 94 8.77 -4.95 -14.07
N TRP A 95 9.84 -4.18 -13.96
CA TRP A 95 9.89 -3.06 -13.04
C TRP A 95 8.86 -2.00 -13.38
N PHE A 96 8.70 -1.70 -14.67
CA PHE A 96 7.70 -0.74 -15.10
C PHE A 96 6.28 -1.21 -14.76
N VAL A 97 5.97 -2.46 -15.07
CA VAL A 97 4.64 -3.02 -14.79
C VAL A 97 4.38 -3.07 -13.28
N ALA A 98 5.39 -3.47 -12.49
CA ALA A 98 5.24 -3.51 -11.04
C ALA A 98 4.99 -2.11 -10.47
N TRP A 99 5.68 -1.11 -10.98
CA TRP A 99 5.48 0.27 -10.53
C TRP A 99 4.06 0.75 -10.84
N VAL A 100 3.59 0.51 -12.07
CA VAL A 100 2.24 0.89 -12.47
C VAL A 100 1.20 0.14 -11.64
N TRP A 101 1.43 -1.15 -11.39
CA TRP A 101 0.53 -1.96 -10.58
C TRP A 101 0.41 -1.42 -9.16
N LYS A 102 1.53 -1.09 -8.54
CA LYS A 102 1.50 -0.54 -7.18
C LYS A 102 0.84 0.83 -7.16
N ALA A 103 1.11 1.67 -8.15
CA ALA A 103 0.47 2.97 -8.26
C ALA A 103 -1.05 2.82 -8.36
N TYR A 104 -1.52 1.88 -9.18
CA TYR A 104 -2.94 1.58 -9.28
C TYR A 104 -3.54 1.18 -7.94
N ARG A 105 -2.86 0.27 -7.22
CA ARG A 105 -3.35 -0.18 -5.93
C ARG A 105 -3.43 0.95 -4.92
N LEU A 106 -2.45 1.82 -4.90
CA LEU A 106 -2.45 2.97 -3.99
C LEU A 106 -3.57 3.95 -4.32
N ILE A 107 -3.78 4.24 -5.60
CA ILE A 107 -4.85 5.14 -6.02
C ILE A 107 -6.20 4.54 -5.66
N ARG A 108 -6.42 3.27 -5.98
CA ARG A 108 -7.68 2.61 -5.66
C ARG A 108 -7.95 2.59 -4.16
N GLY A 109 -6.94 2.24 -3.37
CA GLY A 109 -7.09 2.23 -1.93
C GLY A 109 -7.38 3.62 -1.37
N PHE A 110 -6.70 4.64 -1.89
CA PHE A 110 -6.93 6.01 -1.43
C PHE A 110 -8.37 6.46 -1.72
N LEU A 111 -8.85 6.17 -2.92
CA LEU A 111 -10.22 6.54 -3.29
C LEU A 111 -11.26 5.81 -2.43
N ASP A 112 -11.04 4.50 -2.21
CA ASP A 112 -11.97 3.72 -1.39
C ASP A 112 -11.93 4.16 0.07
N LEU A 113 -10.76 4.58 0.58
CA LEU A 113 -10.66 5.10 1.93
C LEU A 113 -11.51 6.36 2.11
N ASN A 114 -11.49 7.25 1.12
CA ASN A 114 -12.22 8.51 1.20
C ASN A 114 -13.74 8.31 1.24
N ILE A 115 -14.23 7.21 0.69
CA ILE A 115 -15.67 6.88 0.72
C ILE A 115 -15.99 5.82 1.79
N ASN A 116 -15.05 5.56 2.70
CA ASN A 116 -15.22 4.62 3.82
C ASN A 116 -15.52 3.19 3.36
N LYS A 117 -14.95 2.78 2.22
CA LYS A 117 -15.13 1.45 1.68
C LYS A 117 -13.95 0.57 2.05
N ALA A 118 -14.24 -0.67 2.47
CA ALA A 118 -13.20 -1.64 2.79
C ALA A 118 -12.57 -2.20 1.52
N MET A 119 -11.33 -2.64 1.65
CA MET A 119 -10.60 -3.27 0.55
C MET A 119 -10.85 -4.78 0.53
N PRO A 120 -10.84 -5.41 -0.65
CA PRO A 120 -11.05 -6.86 -0.79
C PRO A 120 -9.77 -7.63 -0.47
N VAL A 121 -9.47 -7.79 0.80
CA VAL A 121 -8.28 -8.55 1.26
C VAL A 121 -8.65 -9.79 2.04
#